data_bb5d0ac442edb7bcb8a5da73eda589af
#
_entry.id   bb5d0ac442edb7bcb8a5da73eda589af
#
_cell.length_a   1.000
_cell.length_b   1.000
_cell.length_c   1.000
_cell.angle_alpha   90.00
_cell.angle_beta   90.00
_cell.angle_gamma   90.00
#
_symmetry.space_group_name_H-M   'P 1'
#
loop_
_entity.id
_entity.type
_entity.pdbx_description
1 polymer ?
#
loop_
_entity_poly.entity_id
_entity_poly.type
_entity_poly.pdbx_seq_one_letter_code
_entity_poly.pdbx_strand_id
1 'polypeptide(L)'
;MPQRLVQLQAQHPGKRILRFYEDEARFGQHGTITRVWAKVGTRPQSIQQLQYEYLYVFSAVCPETGQASGLITPQINTDTMNVFLEQFSKELPDDVHAAMILDQAGWHMAKALKVPANVTLIHLPPKSPQLNPTENLWHYLRSHYWSNRLYKTWDDLKQAAVDAWRRVCLAPELVKTVCAATALNGERAN
;
A
#
# COMPACT_ATOMS: atom_id res chain seq x y z
N MET A 1 -12.71 -15.95 -0.81
CA MET A 1 -11.46 -15.64 -1.56
C MET A 1 -11.10 -16.74 -2.58
N PRO A 2 -10.80 -18.02 -2.23
CA PRO A 2 -10.37 -19.02 -3.22
C PRO A 2 -11.33 -19.24 -4.38
N GLN A 3 -12.63 -19.36 -4.11
CA GLN A 3 -13.66 -19.57 -5.14
C GLN A 3 -13.70 -18.42 -6.17
N ARG A 4 -13.48 -17.18 -5.73
CA ARG A 4 -13.48 -16.01 -6.63
C ARG A 4 -12.29 -16.02 -7.57
N LEU A 5 -11.12 -16.46 -7.11
CA LEU A 5 -9.92 -16.59 -7.94
C LEU A 5 -10.10 -17.69 -9.00
N VAL A 6 -10.70 -18.83 -8.63
CA VAL A 6 -11.05 -19.91 -9.58
C VAL A 6 -12.01 -19.40 -10.66
N GLN A 7 -13.02 -18.62 -10.28
CA GLN A 7 -13.94 -18.00 -11.23
C GLN A 7 -13.23 -17.04 -12.19
N LEU A 8 -12.32 -16.20 -11.67
CA LEU A 8 -11.53 -15.27 -12.49
C LEU A 8 -10.65 -16.01 -13.48
N GLN A 9 -10.01 -17.11 -13.07
CA GLN A 9 -9.19 -17.92 -13.97
C GLN A 9 -10.02 -18.50 -15.12
N ALA A 10 -11.26 -18.93 -14.84
CA ALA A 10 -12.17 -19.42 -15.86
C ALA A 10 -12.69 -18.30 -16.79
N GLN A 11 -12.86 -17.09 -16.29
CA GLN A 11 -13.31 -15.92 -17.07
C GLN A 11 -12.20 -15.35 -17.97
N HIS A 12 -10.93 -15.56 -17.60
CA HIS A 12 -9.77 -15.04 -18.33
C HIS A 12 -8.83 -16.19 -18.75
N PRO A 13 -9.27 -17.09 -19.66
CA PRO A 13 -8.45 -18.20 -20.12
C PRO A 13 -7.20 -17.68 -20.84
N GLY A 14 -6.04 -18.19 -20.49
CA GLY A 14 -4.75 -17.77 -21.04
C GLY A 14 -4.11 -16.57 -20.34
N LYS A 15 -4.75 -15.96 -19.34
CA LYS A 15 -4.14 -14.93 -18.47
C LYS A 15 -3.64 -15.54 -17.18
N ARG A 16 -2.52 -15.04 -16.67
CA ARG A 16 -2.07 -15.29 -15.30
C ARG A 16 -2.86 -14.39 -14.35
N ILE A 17 -3.54 -14.96 -13.37
CA ILE A 17 -4.23 -14.18 -12.35
C ILE A 17 -3.23 -13.88 -11.22
N LEU A 18 -2.83 -12.62 -11.06
CA LEU A 18 -1.99 -12.16 -9.96
C LEU A 18 -2.83 -11.42 -8.92
N ARG A 19 -2.53 -11.69 -7.65
CA ARG A 19 -3.20 -11.04 -6.51
C ARG A 19 -2.43 -9.80 -6.10
N PHE A 20 -3.05 -8.64 -6.27
CA PHE A 20 -2.55 -7.39 -5.76
C PHE A 20 -3.40 -6.94 -4.57
N TYR A 21 -2.75 -6.45 -3.55
CA TYR A 21 -3.40 -5.89 -2.37
C TYR A 21 -3.21 -4.39 -2.39
N GLU A 22 -4.33 -3.69 -2.43
CA GLU A 22 -4.37 -2.24 -2.52
C GLU A 22 -4.73 -1.65 -1.15
N ASP A 23 -4.12 -0.49 -0.84
CA ASP A 23 -4.38 0.30 0.36
C ASP A 23 -3.76 1.68 0.22
N GLU A 24 -4.22 2.64 1.06
CA GLU A 24 -3.67 3.98 1.10
C GLU A 24 -3.11 4.33 2.47
N ALA A 25 -1.96 4.98 2.46
CA ALA A 25 -1.38 5.56 3.67
C ALA A 25 -1.38 7.07 3.61
N ARG A 26 -1.81 7.70 4.72
CA ARG A 26 -1.56 9.11 4.96
C ARG A 26 -0.16 9.29 5.52
N PHE A 27 0.61 10.21 4.92
CA PHE A 27 1.93 10.59 5.33
C PHE A 27 2.02 12.12 5.46
N GLY A 28 2.55 12.64 6.57
CA GLY A 28 2.50 14.07 6.84
C GLY A 28 3.57 14.58 7.79
N GLN A 29 3.61 15.92 7.93
CA GLN A 29 4.52 16.62 8.84
C GLN A 29 4.24 16.28 10.30
N HIS A 30 2.97 16.10 10.68
CA HIS A 30 2.60 15.54 11.98
C HIS A 30 2.88 14.04 11.96
N GLY A 31 4.18 13.70 12.06
CA GLY A 31 4.69 12.35 11.88
C GLY A 31 4.46 11.42 13.06
N THR A 32 4.71 10.14 12.82
CA THR A 32 4.68 9.10 13.85
C THR A 32 5.98 9.12 14.66
N ILE A 33 5.88 8.99 15.98
CA ILE A 33 7.02 8.78 16.88
C ILE A 33 7.23 7.27 17.01
N THR A 34 8.46 6.81 16.83
CA THR A 34 8.85 5.43 17.08
C THR A 34 10.02 5.35 18.05
N ARG A 35 10.23 4.17 18.63
CA ARG A 35 11.34 3.92 19.55
C ARG A 35 12.69 4.01 18.81
N VAL A 36 13.67 4.59 19.47
CA VAL A 36 15.05 4.67 18.99
C VAL A 36 16.00 4.01 19.99
N TRP A 37 17.10 3.48 19.50
CA TRP A 37 18.16 3.00 20.38
C TRP A 37 18.84 4.18 21.05
N ALA A 38 19.05 4.08 22.37
CA ALA A 38 19.70 5.11 23.17
C ALA A 38 20.54 4.47 24.28
N LYS A 39 21.48 5.23 24.82
CA LYS A 39 22.28 4.78 25.98
C LYS A 39 21.35 4.45 27.15
N VAL A 40 21.63 3.35 27.83
CA VAL A 40 20.88 2.94 29.02
C VAL A 40 20.82 4.09 30.04
N GLY A 41 19.63 4.36 30.59
CA GLY A 41 19.39 5.45 31.53
C GLY A 41 19.18 6.83 30.90
N THR A 42 19.19 6.94 29.55
CA THR A 42 18.89 8.22 28.86
C THR A 42 17.47 8.20 28.27
N ARG A 43 16.86 9.40 28.18
CA ARG A 43 15.62 9.64 27.46
C ARG A 43 15.91 10.53 26.24
N PRO A 44 16.05 9.96 25.03
CA PRO A 44 16.22 10.79 23.83
C PRO A 44 14.99 11.68 23.63
N GLN A 45 15.23 12.95 23.36
CA GLN A 45 14.16 13.87 23.00
C GLN A 45 13.85 13.72 21.52
N SER A 46 12.55 13.66 21.17
CA SER A 46 12.07 13.72 19.81
C SER A 46 11.36 15.04 19.58
N ILE A 47 11.75 15.76 18.53
CA ILE A 47 11.03 16.96 18.10
C ILE A 47 9.86 16.49 17.24
N GLN A 48 8.67 16.97 17.54
CA GLN A 48 7.46 16.70 16.77
C GLN A 48 7.00 17.96 16.07
N GLN A 49 6.74 17.86 14.76
CA GLN A 49 6.07 18.94 14.03
C GLN A 49 4.58 18.94 14.34
N LEU A 50 4.00 20.11 14.50
CA LEU A 50 2.57 20.31 14.74
C LEU A 50 1.83 20.81 13.50
N GLN A 51 2.50 20.90 12.36
CA GLN A 51 1.88 21.29 11.09
C GLN A 51 1.07 20.14 10.51
N TYR A 52 -0.01 20.46 9.82
CA TYR A 52 -1.00 19.53 9.34
C TYR A 52 -0.99 19.39 7.79
N GLU A 53 0.19 19.46 7.20
CA GLU A 53 0.34 19.13 5.78
C GLU A 53 0.50 17.61 5.61
N TYR A 54 -0.26 17.07 4.68
CA TYR A 54 -0.31 15.64 4.40
C TYR A 54 -0.28 15.38 2.91
N LEU A 55 0.23 14.21 2.56
CA LEU A 55 0.02 13.56 1.28
C LEU A 55 -0.47 12.13 1.49
N TYR A 56 -0.98 11.55 0.44
CA TYR A 56 -1.48 10.18 0.43
C TYR A 56 -0.65 9.35 -0.54
N VAL A 57 -0.40 8.11 -0.17
CA VAL A 57 0.33 7.13 -0.97
C VAL A 57 -0.62 5.98 -1.24
N PHE A 58 -1.11 5.86 -2.47
CA PHE A 58 -1.81 4.69 -2.96
C PHE A 58 -0.79 3.60 -3.27
N SER A 59 -1.08 2.37 -2.96
CA SER A 59 -0.20 1.25 -3.22
C SER A 59 -0.99 0.01 -3.62
N ALA A 60 -0.51 -0.69 -4.65
CA ALA A 60 -0.92 -2.06 -4.94
C ALA A 60 0.31 -2.96 -4.94
N VAL A 61 0.35 -3.96 -4.06
CA VAL A 61 1.46 -4.89 -3.94
C VAL A 61 1.05 -6.32 -4.25
N CYS A 62 1.91 -7.05 -4.94
CA CYS A 62 1.78 -8.48 -5.16
C CYS A 62 2.82 -9.23 -4.30
N PRO A 63 2.44 -9.83 -3.16
CA PRO A 63 3.40 -10.55 -2.31
C PRO A 63 4.08 -11.73 -3.00
N GLU A 64 3.44 -12.31 -4.00
CA GLU A 64 3.97 -13.47 -4.74
C GLU A 64 5.17 -13.09 -5.62
N THR A 65 5.05 -11.96 -6.33
CA THR A 65 6.09 -11.51 -7.28
C THR A 65 7.00 -10.44 -6.71
N GLY A 66 6.56 -9.75 -5.65
CA GLY A 66 7.21 -8.56 -5.09
C GLY A 66 6.98 -7.30 -5.92
N GLN A 67 6.12 -7.37 -6.93
CA GLN A 67 5.74 -6.21 -7.73
C GLN A 67 4.94 -5.22 -6.87
N ALA A 68 5.25 -3.93 -7.00
CA ALA A 68 4.52 -2.86 -6.35
C ALA A 68 4.31 -1.69 -7.31
N SER A 69 3.10 -1.16 -7.33
CA SER A 69 2.73 0.08 -8.01
C SER A 69 2.29 1.12 -6.98
N GLY A 70 2.57 2.40 -7.21
CA GLY A 70 2.20 3.44 -6.26
C GLY A 70 1.98 4.80 -6.89
N LEU A 71 1.08 5.58 -6.27
CA LEU A 71 0.79 6.96 -6.64
C LEU A 71 0.84 7.84 -5.38
N ILE A 72 1.60 8.93 -5.44
CA ILE A 72 1.68 9.93 -4.37
C ILE A 72 0.86 11.14 -4.77
N THR A 73 -0.10 11.54 -3.93
CA THR A 73 -1.09 12.57 -4.24
C THR A 73 -1.41 13.43 -3.01
N PRO A 74 -1.79 14.71 -3.19
CA PRO A 74 -2.19 15.58 -2.09
C PRO A 74 -3.59 15.28 -1.53
N GLN A 75 -4.38 14.45 -2.19
CA GLN A 75 -5.76 14.15 -1.79
C GLN A 75 -6.16 12.72 -2.10
N ILE A 76 -7.16 12.23 -1.39
CA ILE A 76 -7.74 10.90 -1.54
C ILE A 76 -9.23 11.03 -1.88
N ASN A 77 -9.62 10.54 -3.04
CA ASN A 77 -10.98 10.52 -3.53
C ASN A 77 -11.12 9.55 -4.72
N THR A 78 -12.34 9.43 -5.27
CA THR A 78 -12.60 8.56 -6.42
C THR A 78 -11.83 8.95 -7.69
N ASP A 79 -11.56 10.23 -7.91
CA ASP A 79 -10.83 10.69 -9.09
C ASP A 79 -9.36 10.28 -9.00
N THR A 80 -8.72 10.44 -7.83
CA THR A 80 -7.35 9.96 -7.60
C THR A 80 -7.25 8.43 -7.67
N MET A 81 -8.26 7.71 -7.19
CA MET A 81 -8.34 6.25 -7.36
C MET A 81 -8.47 5.85 -8.83
N ASN A 82 -9.24 6.57 -9.63
CA ASN A 82 -9.33 6.34 -11.07
C ASN A 82 -7.97 6.54 -11.78
N VAL A 83 -7.23 7.60 -11.41
CA VAL A 83 -5.87 7.84 -11.93
C VAL A 83 -4.93 6.70 -11.54
N PHE A 84 -4.99 6.25 -10.27
CA PHE A 84 -4.19 5.14 -9.79
C PHE A 84 -4.50 3.83 -10.54
N LEU A 85 -5.78 3.49 -10.71
CA LEU A 85 -6.19 2.28 -11.44
C LEU A 85 -5.76 2.32 -12.91
N GLU A 86 -5.86 3.47 -13.56
CA GLU A 86 -5.41 3.65 -14.95
C GLU A 86 -3.89 3.48 -15.08
N GLN A 87 -3.10 4.09 -14.19
CA GLN A 87 -1.65 3.91 -14.14
C GLN A 87 -1.30 2.45 -13.89
N PHE A 88 -1.85 1.84 -12.85
CA PHE A 88 -1.62 0.45 -12.48
C PHE A 88 -1.92 -0.52 -13.63
N SER A 89 -3.05 -0.31 -14.32
CA SER A 89 -3.45 -1.13 -15.47
C SER A 89 -2.42 -1.11 -16.60
N LYS A 90 -1.79 0.04 -16.85
CA LYS A 90 -0.76 0.20 -17.89
C LYS A 90 0.58 -0.43 -17.50
N GLU A 91 0.84 -0.64 -16.22
CA GLU A 91 2.05 -1.28 -15.70
C GLU A 91 1.98 -2.80 -15.72
N LEU A 92 0.77 -3.37 -15.88
CA LEU A 92 0.58 -4.82 -15.95
C LEU A 92 1.04 -5.39 -17.28
N PRO A 93 1.75 -6.54 -17.29
CA PRO A 93 2.02 -7.28 -18.52
C PRO A 93 0.74 -7.71 -19.22
N ASP A 94 0.79 -7.80 -20.55
CA ASP A 94 -0.38 -8.16 -21.37
C ASP A 94 -0.96 -9.53 -21.03
N ASP A 95 -0.15 -10.47 -20.55
CA ASP A 95 -0.57 -11.82 -20.14
C ASP A 95 -1.13 -11.89 -18.71
N VAL A 96 -1.20 -10.76 -17.99
CA VAL A 96 -1.66 -10.67 -16.59
C VAL A 96 -3.06 -10.10 -16.51
N HIS A 97 -3.89 -10.68 -15.65
CA HIS A 97 -5.11 -10.07 -15.13
C HIS A 97 -4.99 -9.93 -13.61
N ALA A 98 -5.14 -8.72 -13.10
CA ALA A 98 -5.00 -8.43 -11.68
C ALA A 98 -6.30 -8.69 -10.92
N ALA A 99 -6.25 -9.56 -9.91
CA ALA A 99 -7.24 -9.61 -8.85
C ALA A 99 -6.82 -8.61 -7.76
N MET A 100 -7.37 -7.39 -7.78
CA MET A 100 -7.04 -6.34 -6.83
C MET A 100 -7.93 -6.46 -5.60
N ILE A 101 -7.30 -6.73 -4.47
CA ILE A 101 -7.93 -6.96 -3.17
C ILE A 101 -7.77 -5.68 -2.36
N LEU A 102 -8.90 -5.10 -1.92
CA LEU A 102 -8.96 -3.80 -1.27
C LEU A 102 -10.10 -3.76 -0.25
N ASP A 103 -10.10 -2.76 0.61
CA ASP A 103 -11.16 -2.53 1.57
C ASP A 103 -12.44 -1.95 0.92
N GLN A 104 -13.40 -1.56 1.73
CA GLN A 104 -14.67 -0.97 1.30
C GLN A 104 -14.73 0.54 1.59
N ALA A 105 -13.62 1.26 1.42
CA ALA A 105 -13.64 2.72 1.52
C ALA A 105 -14.63 3.34 0.50
N GLY A 106 -15.17 4.50 0.83
CA GLY A 106 -16.21 5.12 0.01
C GLY A 106 -15.83 5.36 -1.44
N TRP A 107 -14.55 5.68 -1.70
CA TRP A 107 -14.03 5.87 -3.05
C TRP A 107 -13.83 4.56 -3.81
N HIS A 108 -13.65 3.41 -3.13
CA HIS A 108 -13.61 2.07 -3.73
C HIS A 108 -14.98 1.56 -4.13
N MET A 109 -16.04 2.07 -3.50
CA MET A 109 -17.44 1.67 -3.74
C MET A 109 -18.21 2.67 -4.60
N ALA A 110 -17.59 3.74 -5.04
CA ALA A 110 -18.24 4.83 -5.75
C ALA A 110 -18.70 4.37 -7.15
N LYS A 111 -19.91 4.79 -7.56
CA LYS A 111 -20.44 4.52 -8.91
C LYS A 111 -19.59 5.14 -10.03
N ALA A 112 -18.82 6.18 -9.72
CA ALA A 112 -17.94 6.87 -10.66
C ALA A 112 -16.56 6.18 -10.79
N LEU A 113 -16.32 5.07 -10.09
CA LEU A 113 -15.09 4.32 -10.18
C LEU A 113 -14.97 3.62 -11.54
N LYS A 114 -13.86 3.84 -12.22
CA LYS A 114 -13.56 3.30 -13.56
C LYS A 114 -12.55 2.17 -13.42
N VAL A 115 -13.04 0.93 -13.42
CA VAL A 115 -12.17 -0.26 -13.30
C VAL A 115 -11.69 -0.67 -14.69
N PRO A 116 -10.36 -0.73 -14.93
CA PRO A 116 -9.81 -1.20 -16.21
C PRO A 116 -10.15 -2.67 -16.51
N ALA A 117 -10.17 -3.04 -17.79
CA ALA A 117 -10.58 -4.37 -18.24
C ALA A 117 -9.64 -5.51 -17.77
N ASN A 118 -8.37 -5.22 -17.47
CA ASN A 118 -7.38 -6.17 -16.96
C ASN A 118 -7.29 -6.20 -15.42
N VAL A 119 -8.26 -5.57 -14.73
CA VAL A 119 -8.34 -5.51 -13.27
C VAL A 119 -9.72 -5.97 -12.80
N THR A 120 -9.77 -6.79 -11.77
CA THR A 120 -11.03 -7.12 -11.07
C THR A 120 -10.89 -6.79 -9.60
N LEU A 121 -11.78 -5.95 -9.07
CA LEU A 121 -11.80 -5.60 -7.66
C LEU A 121 -12.45 -6.70 -6.83
N ILE A 122 -11.79 -7.07 -5.72
CA ILE A 122 -12.27 -8.03 -4.72
C ILE A 122 -12.24 -7.35 -3.36
N HIS A 123 -13.40 -7.01 -2.85
CA HIS A 123 -13.49 -6.30 -1.57
C HIS A 123 -13.30 -7.25 -0.40
N LEU A 124 -12.45 -6.85 0.55
CA LEU A 124 -12.29 -7.51 1.84
C LEU A 124 -13.55 -7.35 2.70
N PRO A 125 -13.78 -8.25 3.66
CA PRO A 125 -14.82 -8.03 4.67
C PRO A 125 -14.57 -6.70 5.39
N PRO A 126 -15.64 -6.02 5.82
CA PRO A 126 -15.49 -4.78 6.59
C PRO A 126 -14.62 -4.97 7.84
N LYS A 127 -13.80 -3.98 8.17
CA LYS A 127 -12.95 -3.95 9.38
C LYS A 127 -11.97 -5.14 9.48
N SER A 128 -11.38 -5.53 8.37
CA SER A 128 -10.43 -6.66 8.31
C SER A 128 -9.03 -6.26 7.79
N PRO A 129 -8.35 -5.24 8.37
CA PRO A 129 -7.04 -4.79 7.91
C PRO A 129 -5.98 -5.88 8.03
N GLN A 130 -6.12 -6.80 8.98
CA GLN A 130 -5.22 -7.93 9.17
C GLN A 130 -5.15 -8.88 7.96
N LEU A 131 -6.11 -8.79 7.04
CA LEU A 131 -6.12 -9.57 5.79
C LEU A 131 -5.40 -8.85 4.64
N ASN A 132 -4.98 -7.59 4.85
CA ASN A 132 -4.29 -6.80 3.84
C ASN A 132 -2.78 -6.72 4.16
N PRO A 133 -1.91 -7.44 3.43
CA PRO A 133 -0.46 -7.41 3.66
C PRO A 133 0.18 -6.04 3.37
N THR A 134 -0.50 -5.12 2.70
CA THR A 134 -0.04 -3.75 2.47
C THR A 134 0.09 -2.98 3.79
N GLU A 135 -0.66 -3.34 4.83
CA GLU A 135 -0.49 -2.78 6.17
C GLU A 135 0.91 -3.02 6.76
N ASN A 136 1.53 -4.19 6.45
CA ASN A 136 2.92 -4.45 6.86
C ASN A 136 3.89 -3.54 6.10
N LEU A 137 3.62 -3.24 4.83
CA LEU A 137 4.41 -2.30 4.06
C LEU A 137 4.36 -0.90 4.70
N TRP A 138 3.16 -0.44 5.09
CA TRP A 138 3.01 0.84 5.81
C TRP A 138 3.73 0.86 7.13
N HIS A 139 3.64 -0.23 7.90
CA HIS A 139 4.38 -0.36 9.15
C HIS A 139 5.89 -0.28 8.92
N TYR A 140 6.40 -0.97 7.90
CA TYR A 140 7.81 -0.95 7.54
C TYR A 140 8.28 0.44 7.12
N LEU A 141 7.53 1.12 6.22
CA LEU A 141 7.85 2.47 5.77
C LEU A 141 7.84 3.49 6.92
N ARG A 142 6.83 3.43 7.79
CA ARG A 142 6.77 4.29 8.98
C ARG A 142 7.96 4.05 9.91
N SER A 143 8.28 2.80 10.21
CA SER A 143 9.33 2.46 11.17
C SER A 143 10.74 2.84 10.69
N HIS A 144 11.02 2.71 9.39
CA HIS A 144 12.37 2.87 8.86
C HIS A 144 12.63 4.22 8.18
N TYR A 145 11.59 4.85 7.64
CA TYR A 145 11.77 6.02 6.77
C TYR A 145 11.00 7.25 7.22
N TRP A 146 9.80 7.11 7.78
CA TRP A 146 8.88 8.23 7.98
C TRP A 146 8.72 8.67 9.43
N SER A 147 9.08 7.85 10.41
CA SER A 147 8.99 8.24 11.83
C SER A 147 10.20 9.05 12.29
N ASN A 148 10.00 9.89 13.30
CA ASN A 148 11.03 10.75 13.93
C ASN A 148 11.73 11.67 12.90
N ARG A 149 11.01 12.16 11.91
CA ARG A 149 11.50 13.07 10.86
C ARG A 149 10.84 14.42 10.94
N LEU A 150 11.56 15.44 10.47
CA LEU A 150 11.08 16.80 10.32
C LEU A 150 11.13 17.19 8.84
N TYR A 151 10.04 17.75 8.33
CA TYR A 151 9.92 18.19 6.95
C TYR A 151 9.64 19.69 6.95
N LYS A 152 10.60 20.49 6.50
CA LYS A 152 10.50 21.95 6.53
C LYS A 152 9.48 22.48 5.53
N THR A 153 9.38 21.82 4.38
CA THR A 153 8.50 22.19 3.30
C THR A 153 7.65 21.00 2.83
N TRP A 154 6.61 21.27 2.07
CA TRP A 154 5.82 20.24 1.42
C TRP A 154 6.64 19.43 0.39
N ASP A 155 7.59 20.09 -0.30
CA ASP A 155 8.49 19.40 -1.23
C ASP A 155 9.43 18.43 -0.50
N ASP A 156 9.93 18.77 0.67
CA ASP A 156 10.73 17.85 1.52
C ASP A 156 9.89 16.62 1.90
N LEU A 157 8.63 16.84 2.28
CA LEU A 157 7.69 15.76 2.63
C LEU A 157 7.45 14.85 1.43
N LYS A 158 7.15 15.43 0.26
CA LYS A 158 6.94 14.69 -0.99
C LYS A 158 8.19 13.90 -1.39
N GLN A 159 9.36 14.53 -1.34
CA GLN A 159 10.62 13.87 -1.67
C GLN A 159 10.91 12.68 -0.75
N ALA A 160 10.66 12.83 0.55
CA ALA A 160 10.82 11.73 1.50
C ALA A 160 9.88 10.56 1.23
N ALA A 161 8.65 10.81 0.78
CA ALA A 161 7.72 9.77 0.38
C ALA A 161 8.22 9.03 -0.88
N VAL A 162 8.67 9.77 -1.90
CA VAL A 162 9.22 9.22 -3.14
C VAL A 162 10.46 8.38 -2.88
N ASP A 163 11.39 8.88 -2.05
CA ASP A 163 12.64 8.17 -1.76
C ASP A 163 12.41 6.89 -0.98
N ALA A 164 11.51 6.92 0.01
CA ALA A 164 11.13 5.72 0.75
C ALA A 164 10.45 4.68 -0.15
N TRP A 165 9.51 5.13 -1.00
CA TRP A 165 8.86 4.28 -1.98
C TRP A 165 9.88 3.59 -2.90
N ARG A 166 10.78 4.36 -3.51
CA ARG A 166 11.81 3.81 -4.40
C ARG A 166 12.71 2.79 -3.73
N ARG A 167 13.12 3.04 -2.50
CA ARG A 167 14.02 2.13 -1.75
C ARG A 167 13.37 0.81 -1.36
N VAL A 168 12.09 0.81 -1.10
CA VAL A 168 11.34 -0.35 -0.59
C VAL A 168 10.57 -1.04 -1.70
N CYS A 169 9.75 -0.29 -2.41
CA CYS A 169 8.76 -0.86 -3.32
C CYS A 169 9.32 -1.21 -4.70
N LEU A 170 10.51 -0.67 -5.06
CA LEU A 170 11.26 -1.10 -6.23
C LEU A 170 12.26 -2.23 -5.93
N ALA A 171 12.24 -2.81 -4.71
CA ALA A 171 13.03 -3.97 -4.32
C ALA A 171 12.11 -5.20 -4.13
N PRO A 172 11.87 -6.04 -5.16
CA PRO A 172 10.86 -7.10 -5.11
C PRO A 172 11.05 -8.08 -3.95
N GLU A 173 12.27 -8.46 -3.63
CA GLU A 173 12.55 -9.39 -2.54
C GLU A 173 12.23 -8.80 -1.15
N LEU A 174 12.40 -7.48 -1.00
CA LEU A 174 12.00 -6.78 0.21
C LEU A 174 10.48 -6.72 0.34
N VAL A 175 9.76 -6.41 -0.75
CA VAL A 175 8.29 -6.42 -0.77
C VAL A 175 7.75 -7.81 -0.42
N LYS A 176 8.27 -8.87 -1.04
CA LYS A 176 7.90 -10.27 -0.69
C LYS A 176 8.08 -10.53 0.80
N THR A 177 9.26 -10.20 1.35
CA THR A 177 9.58 -10.45 2.76
C THR A 177 8.65 -9.69 3.70
N VAL A 178 8.45 -8.41 3.46
CA VAL A 178 7.61 -7.53 4.30
C VAL A 178 6.14 -7.96 4.23
N CYS A 179 5.63 -8.26 3.04
CA CYS A 179 4.23 -8.62 2.84
C CYS A 179 3.92 -10.09 3.19
N ALA A 180 4.90 -11.01 3.20
CA ALA A 180 4.70 -12.40 3.60
C ALA A 180 4.40 -12.59 5.09
N ALA A 181 4.80 -11.66 5.95
CA ALA A 181 4.62 -11.77 7.40
C ALA A 181 3.15 -11.90 7.84
N THR A 182 2.20 -11.46 7.03
CA THR A 182 0.75 -11.59 7.32
C THR A 182 0.26 -13.03 7.15
N ALA A 183 0.80 -13.77 6.18
CA ALA A 183 0.43 -15.16 5.93
C ALA A 183 0.80 -16.08 7.12
N LEU A 184 1.94 -15.83 7.77
CA LEU A 184 2.40 -16.63 8.91
C LEU A 184 1.60 -16.38 10.19
N ASN A 185 0.98 -15.21 10.35
CA ASN A 185 0.16 -14.88 11.52
C ASN A 185 -1.26 -15.47 11.42
N GLY A 186 -1.78 -15.72 10.23
CA GLY A 186 -3.07 -16.35 9.98
C GLY A 186 -3.09 -17.86 10.25
N GLU A 187 -1.96 -18.55 10.10
CA GLU A 187 -1.85 -19.99 10.35
C GLU A 187 -1.63 -20.35 11.84
N ARG A 188 -1.30 -19.38 12.69
CA ARG A 188 -1.12 -19.59 14.15
C ARG A 188 -2.38 -19.33 14.98
N ALA A 189 -3.49 -19.02 14.35
CA ALA A 189 -4.77 -18.69 15.02
C ALA A 189 -5.82 -19.82 14.96
N ASN A 190 -5.39 -21.08 14.71
CA ASN A 190 -6.22 -22.27 14.82
C ASN A 190 -5.66 -23.24 15.87
#